data_de30c6c34c0e8748102f04ea13a10f29
#
_entry.id   de30c6c34c0e8748102f04ea13a10f29
#
_cell.length_a   1.000
_cell.length_b   1.000
_cell.length_c   1.000
_cell.angle_alpha   90.00
_cell.angle_beta   90.00
_cell.angle_gamma   90.00
#
_symmetry.space_group_name_H-M   'P 1'
#
loop_
_entity.id
_entity.type
_entity.pdbx_description
1 polymer ?
#
loop_
_entity_poly.entity_id
_entity_poly.type
_entity_poly.pdbx_seq_one_letter_code
_entity_poly.pdbx_strand_id
1 'polypeptide(L)'
;MSDKRIKSPNPLVQYLQKEPSEFTKSDIIRYIFDNEIEMLNFRYAGADGRLKTLNFVVYDEEQLDEVLSSGERVDGSSLFPYIEAGNSDLYVIPRFRSAFLNPFSEIPTIDILCGFYDKNGDPFDGSPAHTLHKANMALKNKTGLDFEVMGELEYYVISEKEPYFVTDDQKGYHESSPFTKWEELRRETMLAIASVGGNIKYAHSEVGNFTVGNLEYEQNEIEFKPSPIEDAADQLIIGKWVLRSLAHRYGVTITFSPKITVGKAGSGLHIHTRLMKDGENVMIENGMISDTAKKAIAGYLRLASSLTAFGNTNPTSYFRLVPHQEAPTNICWGDRNRSVLVRVPLGWTGIKNMMVNANPLEKDNDKDYSSKQTVEFRCPDGSADIYLLLAGLTVAARVGLEAKDSLDFAHKTYVDVNIFDDEHKDKVDSLAQLPVSCWDSADELDKQRDKYLEYDVFNEMTIDGIIESLKSYKDKNIRAEIGNDEEKILSLVDKFYHCG
;
A
#
# COMPACT_ATOMS: atom_id res chain seq x y z
N MET A 1 -31.66 -7.95 20.32
CA MET A 1 -30.52 -7.65 19.40
C MET A 1 -30.40 -6.13 19.38
N SER A 2 -29.30 -5.56 19.82
CA SER A 2 -29.10 -4.11 19.73
C SER A 2 -29.04 -3.74 18.25
N ASP A 3 -29.89 -2.85 17.85
CA ASP A 3 -29.91 -2.23 16.52
C ASP A 3 -28.54 -1.53 16.34
N LYS A 4 -27.57 -2.23 15.76
CA LYS A 4 -26.25 -1.64 15.47
C LYS A 4 -26.49 -0.57 14.41
N ARG A 5 -26.42 0.70 14.80
CA ARG A 5 -26.42 1.80 13.86
C ARG A 5 -25.16 1.70 12.98
N ILE A 6 -25.31 1.17 11.77
CA ILE A 6 -24.24 1.15 10.78
C ILE A 6 -24.37 2.42 9.96
N LYS A 7 -23.35 3.28 10.02
CA LYS A 7 -23.21 4.43 9.12
C LYS A 7 -22.14 4.09 8.10
N SER A 8 -22.52 3.47 6.98
CA SER A 8 -21.63 3.28 5.87
C SER A 8 -21.59 4.53 4.99
N PRO A 9 -20.42 5.06 4.62
CA PRO A 9 -20.34 6.13 3.62
C PRO A 9 -20.52 5.64 2.18
N ASN A 10 -20.47 4.32 1.92
CA ASN A 10 -20.64 3.74 0.58
C ASN A 10 -22.11 3.70 0.17
N PRO A 11 -22.52 4.41 -0.91
CA PRO A 11 -23.92 4.47 -1.38
C PRO A 11 -24.48 3.10 -1.77
N LEU A 12 -23.68 2.20 -2.37
CA LEU A 12 -24.14 0.86 -2.76
C LEU A 12 -24.49 0.03 -1.52
N VAL A 13 -23.63 0.07 -0.48
CA VAL A 13 -23.89 -0.61 0.80
C VAL A 13 -25.17 -0.05 1.46
N GLN A 14 -25.36 1.26 1.44
CA GLN A 14 -26.56 1.89 1.99
C GLN A 14 -27.84 1.44 1.26
N TYR A 15 -27.80 1.37 -0.07
CA TYR A 15 -28.93 0.98 -0.88
C TYR A 15 -29.21 -0.52 -0.82
N LEU A 16 -28.18 -1.34 -1.04
CA LEU A 16 -28.31 -2.81 -1.13
C LEU A 16 -28.51 -3.47 0.23
N GLN A 17 -28.10 -2.81 1.33
CA GLN A 17 -28.09 -3.36 2.70
C GLN A 17 -27.29 -4.66 2.80
N LYS A 18 -26.20 -4.76 2.02
CA LYS A 18 -25.28 -5.90 1.92
C LYS A 18 -23.83 -5.43 2.09
N GLU A 19 -22.99 -6.31 2.60
CA GLU A 19 -21.55 -6.09 2.55
C GLU A 19 -21.03 -6.24 1.11
N PRO A 20 -19.96 -5.53 0.72
CA PRO A 20 -19.44 -5.60 -0.64
C PRO A 20 -19.09 -7.01 -1.12
N SER A 21 -18.63 -7.89 -0.24
CA SER A 21 -18.35 -9.30 -0.54
C SER A 21 -19.58 -10.12 -0.98
N GLU A 22 -20.79 -9.59 -0.73
CA GLU A 22 -22.07 -10.24 -1.06
C GLU A 22 -22.71 -9.65 -2.33
N PHE A 23 -22.07 -8.67 -2.99
CA PHE A 23 -22.60 -8.05 -4.22
C PHE A 23 -22.59 -9.04 -5.38
N THR A 24 -23.72 -9.12 -6.05
CA THR A 24 -23.94 -9.96 -7.24
C THR A 24 -24.16 -9.09 -8.49
N LYS A 25 -24.05 -9.71 -9.68
CA LYS A 25 -24.38 -9.06 -10.95
C LYS A 25 -25.79 -8.43 -10.90
N SER A 26 -26.77 -9.15 -10.40
CA SER A 26 -28.14 -8.66 -10.28
C SER A 26 -28.29 -7.48 -9.32
N ASP A 27 -27.47 -7.40 -8.26
CA ASP A 27 -27.45 -6.24 -7.36
C ASP A 27 -26.93 -4.99 -8.08
N ILE A 28 -25.88 -5.15 -8.90
CA ILE A 28 -25.30 -4.06 -9.67
C ILE A 28 -26.31 -3.55 -10.73
N ILE A 29 -26.92 -4.45 -11.49
CA ILE A 29 -27.95 -4.11 -12.50
C ILE A 29 -29.10 -3.36 -11.83
N ARG A 30 -29.64 -3.89 -10.73
CA ARG A 30 -30.71 -3.25 -9.97
C ARG A 30 -30.32 -1.85 -9.50
N TYR A 31 -29.12 -1.68 -8.93
CA TYR A 31 -28.64 -0.38 -8.47
C TYR A 31 -28.56 0.63 -9.62
N ILE A 32 -28.06 0.21 -10.78
CA ILE A 32 -27.91 1.04 -11.99
C ILE A 32 -29.25 1.59 -12.44
N PHE A 33 -30.26 0.73 -12.58
CA PHE A 33 -31.58 1.17 -13.05
C PHE A 33 -32.37 1.96 -12.01
N ASP A 34 -32.33 1.55 -10.75
CA ASP A 34 -33.07 2.22 -9.67
C ASP A 34 -32.49 3.61 -9.31
N ASN A 35 -31.22 3.87 -9.65
CA ASN A 35 -30.52 5.12 -9.34
C ASN A 35 -30.13 5.93 -10.60
N GLU A 36 -30.73 5.60 -11.76
CA GLU A 36 -30.57 6.35 -13.02
C GLU A 36 -29.06 6.52 -13.39
N ILE A 37 -28.27 5.46 -13.23
CA ILE A 37 -26.85 5.46 -13.60
C ILE A 37 -26.75 5.41 -15.14
N GLU A 38 -26.01 6.34 -15.72
CA GLU A 38 -25.85 6.48 -17.16
C GLU A 38 -24.59 5.83 -17.73
N MET A 39 -23.54 5.66 -16.87
CA MET A 39 -22.25 5.15 -17.29
C MET A 39 -21.76 4.01 -16.37
N LEU A 40 -21.08 3.04 -16.97
CA LEU A 40 -20.33 2.00 -16.28
C LEU A 40 -18.86 2.10 -16.68
N ASN A 41 -17.96 2.05 -15.72
CA ASN A 41 -16.52 2.00 -15.97
C ASN A 41 -15.93 0.69 -15.46
N PHE A 42 -15.15 0.03 -16.29
CA PHE A 42 -14.22 -1.01 -15.84
C PHE A 42 -12.88 -0.37 -15.48
N ARG A 43 -12.38 -0.69 -14.30
CA ARG A 43 -11.12 -0.20 -13.76
C ARG A 43 -10.12 -1.34 -13.56
N TYR A 44 -8.87 -1.12 -13.90
CA TYR A 44 -7.79 -2.08 -13.67
C TYR A 44 -6.45 -1.37 -13.53
N ALA A 45 -5.52 -1.97 -12.78
CA ALA A 45 -4.18 -1.42 -12.62
C ALA A 45 -3.28 -1.87 -13.78
N GLY A 46 -2.55 -0.93 -14.37
CA GLY A 46 -1.42 -1.25 -15.27
C GLY A 46 -0.12 -1.42 -14.48
N ALA A 47 0.94 -1.86 -15.16
CA ALA A 47 2.27 -2.03 -14.56
C ALA A 47 2.90 -0.72 -14.03
N ASP A 48 2.35 0.44 -14.42
CA ASP A 48 2.74 1.75 -13.91
C ASP A 48 2.06 2.12 -12.56
N GLY A 49 1.30 1.19 -11.96
CA GLY A 49 0.58 1.38 -10.71
C GLY A 49 -0.66 2.28 -10.80
N ARG A 50 -1.04 2.73 -12.00
CA ARG A 50 -2.18 3.63 -12.20
C ARG A 50 -3.44 2.88 -12.59
N LEU A 51 -4.59 3.36 -12.07
CA LEU A 51 -5.89 2.89 -12.53
C LEU A 51 -6.17 3.36 -13.95
N LYS A 52 -6.36 2.39 -14.84
CA LYS A 52 -6.86 2.58 -16.21
C LYS A 52 -8.39 2.47 -16.21
N THR A 53 -9.04 2.84 -17.33
CA THR A 53 -10.49 2.78 -17.45
C THR A 53 -10.94 2.42 -18.86
N LEU A 54 -12.04 1.64 -18.92
CA LEU A 54 -12.92 1.54 -20.08
C LEU A 54 -14.27 2.13 -19.69
N ASN A 55 -14.89 2.90 -20.57
CA ASN A 55 -16.14 3.57 -20.32
C ASN A 55 -17.24 2.96 -21.20
N PHE A 56 -18.38 2.63 -20.60
CA PHE A 56 -19.56 2.09 -21.28
C PHE A 56 -20.75 3.01 -21.03
N VAL A 57 -21.51 3.27 -22.07
CA VAL A 57 -22.85 3.89 -21.94
C VAL A 57 -23.84 2.78 -21.59
N VAL A 58 -24.69 3.04 -20.62
CA VAL A 58 -25.78 2.11 -20.25
C VAL A 58 -26.95 2.37 -21.20
N TYR A 59 -27.34 1.38 -21.99
CA TYR A 59 -28.50 1.48 -22.91
C TYR A 59 -29.71 0.75 -22.36
N ASP A 60 -29.55 -0.51 -22.00
CA ASP A 60 -30.60 -1.38 -21.52
C ASP A 60 -30.06 -2.51 -20.64
N GLU A 61 -30.97 -3.32 -20.10
CA GLU A 61 -30.61 -4.41 -19.19
C GLU A 61 -29.89 -5.56 -19.92
N GLU A 62 -30.24 -5.83 -21.20
CA GLU A 62 -29.64 -6.91 -21.99
C GLU A 62 -28.15 -6.62 -22.28
N GLN A 63 -27.85 -5.40 -22.77
CA GLN A 63 -26.46 -4.95 -22.99
C GLN A 63 -25.66 -4.95 -21.69
N LEU A 64 -26.25 -4.49 -20.59
CA LEU A 64 -25.57 -4.44 -19.31
C LEU A 64 -25.30 -5.84 -18.76
N ASP A 65 -26.26 -6.78 -18.87
CA ASP A 65 -26.07 -8.18 -18.49
C ASP A 65 -24.94 -8.85 -19.31
N GLU A 66 -24.89 -8.58 -20.61
CA GLU A 66 -23.83 -9.07 -21.49
C GLU A 66 -22.45 -8.54 -21.04
N VAL A 67 -22.29 -7.22 -20.91
CA VAL A 67 -21.01 -6.59 -20.53
C VAL A 67 -20.54 -7.05 -19.16
N LEU A 68 -21.43 -7.14 -18.18
CA LEU A 68 -21.09 -7.60 -16.84
C LEU A 68 -20.76 -9.10 -16.77
N SER A 69 -21.22 -9.91 -17.73
CA SER A 69 -20.97 -11.36 -17.78
C SER A 69 -19.72 -11.71 -18.58
N SER A 70 -19.55 -11.09 -19.76
CA SER A 70 -18.46 -11.40 -20.69
C SER A 70 -17.20 -10.55 -20.43
N GLY A 71 -17.35 -9.41 -19.75
CA GLY A 71 -16.28 -8.43 -19.67
C GLY A 71 -15.98 -7.77 -21.03
N GLU A 72 -14.73 -7.30 -21.19
CA GLU A 72 -14.27 -6.70 -22.45
C GLU A 72 -12.82 -7.11 -22.73
N ARG A 73 -12.45 -7.07 -24.01
CA ARG A 73 -11.10 -7.37 -24.46
C ARG A 73 -10.21 -6.13 -24.42
N VAL A 74 -8.96 -6.30 -23.97
CA VAL A 74 -7.94 -5.25 -23.91
C VAL A 74 -6.61 -5.77 -24.45
N ASP A 75 -5.77 -4.85 -24.92
CA ASP A 75 -4.38 -5.15 -25.30
C ASP A 75 -3.49 -5.20 -24.04
N GLY A 76 -3.14 -6.40 -23.61
CA GLY A 76 -2.28 -6.63 -22.45
C GLY A 76 -0.85 -6.13 -22.66
N SER A 77 -0.33 -6.08 -23.90
CA SER A 77 1.03 -5.58 -24.16
C SER A 77 1.17 -4.08 -23.89
N SER A 78 0.07 -3.34 -23.99
CA SER A 78 0.01 -1.92 -23.60
C SER A 78 -0.12 -1.71 -22.08
N LEU A 79 -0.42 -2.76 -21.33
CA LEU A 79 -0.61 -2.73 -19.88
C LEU A 79 0.58 -3.31 -19.12
N PHE A 80 1.18 -4.36 -19.66
CA PHE A 80 2.25 -5.13 -19.02
C PHE A 80 3.42 -5.33 -19.99
N PRO A 81 4.59 -4.73 -19.73
CA PRO A 81 5.72 -4.73 -20.65
C PRO A 81 6.33 -6.12 -20.91
N TYR A 82 6.03 -7.10 -20.06
CA TYR A 82 6.51 -8.48 -20.17
C TYR A 82 5.58 -9.38 -21.02
N ILE A 83 4.47 -8.86 -21.56
CA ILE A 83 3.59 -9.62 -22.46
C ILE A 83 4.07 -9.46 -23.91
N GLU A 84 4.28 -10.60 -24.57
CA GLU A 84 4.61 -10.62 -26.00
C GLU A 84 3.42 -10.18 -26.86
N ALA A 85 3.67 -9.31 -27.84
CA ALA A 85 2.63 -8.74 -28.71
C ALA A 85 1.80 -9.80 -29.49
N GLY A 86 2.35 -10.98 -29.75
CA GLY A 86 1.65 -12.07 -30.45
C GLY A 86 0.59 -12.81 -29.61
N ASN A 87 0.51 -12.55 -28.29
CA ASN A 87 -0.40 -13.22 -27.36
C ASN A 87 -0.97 -12.22 -26.32
N SER A 88 -1.18 -10.97 -26.77
CA SER A 88 -1.46 -9.84 -25.86
C SER A 88 -2.94 -9.62 -25.56
N ASP A 89 -3.87 -10.23 -26.30
CA ASP A 89 -5.30 -10.08 -26.03
C ASP A 89 -5.68 -10.71 -24.69
N LEU A 90 -6.19 -9.88 -23.79
CA LEU A 90 -6.71 -10.29 -22.48
C LEU A 90 -8.17 -9.86 -22.35
N TYR A 91 -8.93 -10.58 -21.52
CA TYR A 91 -10.24 -10.14 -21.04
C TYR A 91 -10.11 -9.44 -19.70
N VAL A 92 -10.88 -8.38 -19.48
CA VAL A 92 -11.09 -7.74 -18.17
C VAL A 92 -12.50 -8.04 -17.70
N ILE A 93 -12.60 -8.76 -16.57
CA ILE A 93 -13.87 -9.22 -15.99
C ILE A 93 -14.13 -8.48 -14.68
N PRO A 94 -15.31 -7.84 -14.50
CA PRO A 94 -15.61 -7.06 -13.31
C PRO A 94 -15.74 -7.93 -12.06
N ARG A 95 -15.17 -7.44 -10.95
CA ARG A 95 -15.29 -8.02 -9.61
C ARG A 95 -16.36 -7.24 -8.85
N PHE A 96 -17.60 -7.72 -8.80
CA PHE A 96 -18.76 -6.99 -8.28
C PHE A 96 -18.55 -6.45 -6.86
N ARG A 97 -17.80 -7.16 -6.01
CA ARG A 97 -17.45 -6.71 -4.66
C ARG A 97 -16.71 -5.37 -4.60
N SER A 98 -16.09 -4.97 -5.69
CA SER A 98 -15.33 -3.73 -5.79
C SER A 98 -16.10 -2.56 -6.42
N ALA A 99 -17.40 -2.73 -6.68
CA ALA A 99 -18.23 -1.71 -7.31
C ALA A 99 -18.44 -0.49 -6.39
N PHE A 100 -18.33 0.69 -6.96
CA PHE A 100 -18.58 1.94 -6.26
C PHE A 100 -19.14 3.04 -7.17
N LEU A 101 -19.89 3.97 -6.59
CA LEU A 101 -20.33 5.19 -7.29
C LEU A 101 -19.13 6.13 -7.45
N ASN A 102 -18.85 6.58 -8.68
CA ASN A 102 -17.72 7.46 -8.96
C ASN A 102 -17.94 8.87 -8.38
N PRO A 103 -17.15 9.31 -7.38
CA PRO A 103 -17.35 10.60 -6.73
C PRO A 103 -16.85 11.80 -7.55
N PHE A 104 -16.19 11.54 -8.70
CA PHE A 104 -15.57 12.56 -9.53
C PHE A 104 -16.25 12.78 -10.87
N SER A 105 -17.23 11.93 -11.23
CA SER A 105 -17.99 12.08 -12.45
C SER A 105 -19.22 12.97 -12.22
N GLU A 106 -19.45 13.94 -13.12
CA GLU A 106 -20.69 14.71 -13.14
C GLU A 106 -21.85 13.88 -13.71
N ILE A 107 -21.55 12.92 -14.58
CA ILE A 107 -22.51 11.94 -15.08
C ILE A 107 -22.60 10.80 -14.07
N PRO A 108 -23.81 10.39 -13.64
CA PRO A 108 -23.96 9.25 -12.72
C PRO A 108 -23.26 8.00 -13.26
N THR A 109 -22.22 7.56 -12.57
CA THR A 109 -21.31 6.52 -13.06
C THR A 109 -20.97 5.52 -11.97
N ILE A 110 -21.03 4.22 -12.29
CA ILE A 110 -20.47 3.16 -11.46
C ILE A 110 -19.11 2.73 -12.01
N ASP A 111 -18.13 2.62 -11.13
CA ASP A 111 -16.82 2.06 -11.40
C ASP A 111 -16.71 0.68 -10.75
N ILE A 112 -16.10 -0.30 -11.46
CA ILE A 112 -15.86 -1.66 -10.95
C ILE A 112 -14.42 -2.07 -11.28
N LEU A 113 -13.66 -2.53 -10.28
CA LEU A 113 -12.34 -3.11 -10.53
C LEU A 113 -12.49 -4.46 -11.22
N CYS A 114 -11.59 -4.73 -12.19
CA CYS A 114 -11.60 -5.94 -13.00
C CYS A 114 -10.37 -6.81 -12.72
N GLY A 115 -10.54 -8.13 -12.89
CA GLY A 115 -9.45 -9.08 -13.03
C GLY A 115 -9.12 -9.33 -14.50
N PHE A 116 -7.90 -9.80 -14.76
CA PHE A 116 -7.45 -10.16 -16.11
C PHE A 116 -7.57 -11.67 -16.34
N TYR A 117 -8.04 -12.04 -17.54
CA TYR A 117 -8.22 -13.43 -17.97
C TYR A 117 -7.62 -13.62 -19.36
N ASP A 118 -7.11 -14.82 -19.60
CA ASP A 118 -6.52 -15.20 -20.89
C ASP A 118 -7.57 -15.64 -21.90
N LYS A 119 -7.12 -16.01 -23.10
CA LYS A 119 -7.95 -16.49 -24.21
C LYS A 119 -8.73 -17.79 -23.93
N ASN A 120 -8.36 -18.54 -22.89
CA ASN A 120 -9.04 -19.79 -22.48
C ASN A 120 -10.10 -19.52 -21.39
N GLY A 121 -10.16 -18.28 -20.85
CA GLY A 121 -11.00 -17.91 -19.73
C GLY A 121 -10.38 -18.23 -18.37
N ASP A 122 -9.10 -18.56 -18.33
CA ASP A 122 -8.38 -18.74 -17.08
C ASP A 122 -7.83 -17.40 -16.56
N PRO A 123 -7.71 -17.18 -15.23
CA PRO A 123 -7.07 -16.00 -14.69
C PRO A 123 -5.68 -15.83 -15.29
N PHE A 124 -5.38 -14.63 -15.79
CA PHE A 124 -4.08 -14.36 -16.40
C PHE A 124 -2.95 -14.44 -15.36
N ASP A 125 -2.05 -15.39 -15.55
CA ASP A 125 -1.00 -15.75 -14.59
C ASP A 125 0.03 -14.63 -14.37
N GLY A 126 0.18 -13.71 -15.32
CA GLY A 126 1.01 -12.50 -15.20
C GLY A 126 0.31 -11.32 -14.51
N SER A 127 -0.95 -11.45 -14.09
CA SER A 127 -1.67 -10.36 -13.41
C SER A 127 -1.16 -10.16 -11.99
N PRO A 128 -0.73 -8.95 -11.60
CA PRO A 128 -0.31 -8.65 -10.22
C PRO A 128 -1.39 -9.00 -9.18
N ALA A 129 -2.65 -8.69 -9.46
CA ALA A 129 -3.76 -9.00 -8.55
C ALA A 129 -3.98 -10.53 -8.42
N HIS A 130 -3.81 -11.30 -9.52
CA HIS A 130 -3.89 -12.76 -9.45
C HIS A 130 -2.69 -13.37 -8.72
N THR A 131 -1.49 -12.81 -8.88
CA THR A 131 -0.30 -13.20 -8.10
C THR A 131 -0.55 -13.02 -6.59
N LEU A 132 -1.16 -11.89 -6.19
CA LEU A 132 -1.55 -11.65 -4.79
C LEU A 132 -2.56 -12.69 -4.31
N HIS A 133 -3.57 -13.01 -5.11
CA HIS A 133 -4.54 -14.05 -4.78
C HIS A 133 -3.86 -15.41 -4.55
N LYS A 134 -2.96 -15.82 -5.45
CA LYS A 134 -2.18 -17.08 -5.31
C LYS A 134 -1.33 -17.09 -4.05
N ALA A 135 -0.66 -15.96 -3.74
CA ALA A 135 0.13 -15.83 -2.52
C ALA A 135 -0.72 -16.00 -1.25
N ASN A 136 -1.88 -15.34 -1.21
CA ASN A 136 -2.84 -15.43 -0.10
C ASN A 136 -3.34 -16.86 0.09
N MET A 137 -3.74 -17.53 -0.99
CA MET A 137 -4.18 -18.92 -0.96
C MET A 137 -3.07 -19.89 -0.54
N ALA A 138 -1.84 -19.67 -1.00
CA ALA A 138 -0.70 -20.50 -0.60
C ALA A 138 -0.41 -20.37 0.91
N LEU A 139 -0.42 -19.16 1.47
CA LEU A 139 -0.26 -18.94 2.90
C LEU A 139 -1.40 -19.62 3.68
N LYS A 140 -2.66 -19.38 3.30
CA LYS A 140 -3.83 -19.99 3.95
C LYS A 140 -3.77 -21.51 3.96
N ASN A 141 -3.48 -22.12 2.79
CA ASN A 141 -3.42 -23.58 2.65
C ASN A 141 -2.29 -24.22 3.44
N LYS A 142 -1.15 -23.52 3.60
CA LYS A 142 0.01 -24.05 4.31
C LYS A 142 -0.03 -23.85 5.82
N THR A 143 -0.65 -22.77 6.27
CA THR A 143 -0.58 -22.35 7.69
C THR A 143 -1.93 -22.35 8.39
N GLY A 144 -3.04 -22.34 7.65
CA GLY A 144 -4.39 -22.16 8.17
C GLY A 144 -4.69 -20.74 8.64
N LEU A 145 -3.78 -19.77 8.37
CA LEU A 145 -3.91 -18.38 8.79
C LEU A 145 -4.44 -17.51 7.65
N ASP A 146 -5.24 -16.51 8.01
CA ASP A 146 -5.62 -15.42 7.13
C ASP A 146 -4.65 -14.26 7.31
N PHE A 147 -4.44 -13.49 6.25
CA PHE A 147 -3.52 -12.36 6.25
C PHE A 147 -4.27 -11.06 6.01
N GLU A 148 -4.18 -10.18 6.99
CA GLU A 148 -4.72 -8.83 6.90
C GLU A 148 -3.60 -7.80 6.94
N VAL A 149 -3.78 -6.75 6.15
CA VAL A 149 -2.81 -5.66 6.05
C VAL A 149 -3.49 -4.30 6.06
N MET A 150 -2.73 -3.28 6.38
CA MET A 150 -3.09 -1.88 6.18
C MET A 150 -1.86 -1.09 5.71
N GLY A 151 -2.08 -0.05 4.92
CA GLY A 151 -1.04 0.88 4.50
C GLY A 151 -1.11 2.21 5.25
N GLU A 152 0.05 2.80 5.48
CA GLU A 152 0.24 4.21 5.79
C GLU A 152 0.78 4.86 4.52
N LEU A 153 -0.08 5.63 3.83
CA LEU A 153 0.24 6.21 2.53
C LEU A 153 0.65 7.67 2.70
N GLU A 154 1.93 7.95 2.59
CA GLU A 154 2.48 9.29 2.61
C GLU A 154 2.52 9.91 1.22
N TYR A 155 2.28 11.22 1.14
CA TYR A 155 2.32 11.99 -0.10
C TYR A 155 2.61 13.47 0.17
N TYR A 156 3.16 14.15 -0.82
CA TYR A 156 3.29 15.61 -0.80
C TYR A 156 2.20 16.27 -1.63
N VAL A 157 1.61 17.33 -1.08
CA VAL A 157 0.84 18.33 -1.82
C VAL A 157 1.76 19.46 -2.18
N ILE A 158 1.73 19.91 -3.43
CA ILE A 158 2.59 20.94 -3.96
C ILE A 158 1.73 22.05 -4.55
N SER A 159 1.93 23.24 -4.03
CA SER A 159 1.18 24.44 -4.37
C SER A 159 2.07 25.68 -4.47
N GLU A 160 1.53 26.79 -4.91
CA GLU A 160 2.19 28.08 -4.78
C GLU A 160 2.34 28.45 -3.31
N LYS A 161 3.46 29.12 -2.98
CA LYS A 161 3.78 29.55 -1.62
C LYS A 161 2.82 30.62 -1.13
N GLU A 162 2.25 30.37 0.05
CA GLU A 162 1.44 31.36 0.76
C GLU A 162 2.28 32.11 1.82
N PRO A 163 2.09 33.43 1.99
CA PRO A 163 2.86 34.22 2.95
C PRO A 163 2.32 34.17 4.39
N TYR A 164 1.13 33.56 4.60
CA TYR A 164 0.45 33.58 5.91
C TYR A 164 0.57 32.24 6.62
N PHE A 165 0.70 32.28 7.95
CA PHE A 165 0.76 31.08 8.81
C PHE A 165 1.81 30.08 8.35
N VAL A 166 3.02 30.56 8.12
CA VAL A 166 4.14 29.74 7.64
C VAL A 166 4.52 28.72 8.71
N THR A 167 4.60 27.45 8.34
CA THR A 167 5.12 26.38 9.18
C THR A 167 6.65 26.34 9.07
N ASP A 168 7.34 26.15 10.20
CA ASP A 168 8.79 25.98 10.21
C ASP A 168 9.20 24.75 9.40
N ASP A 169 10.35 24.83 8.74
CA ASP A 169 10.90 23.77 7.90
C ASP A 169 11.00 22.43 8.67
N GLN A 170 10.41 21.36 8.12
CA GLN A 170 10.33 20.02 8.71
C GLN A 170 9.65 20.00 10.10
N LYS A 171 8.61 20.81 10.31
CA LYS A 171 7.83 20.91 11.55
C LYS A 171 6.32 20.69 11.34
N GLY A 172 5.93 20.07 10.22
CA GLY A 172 4.52 19.87 9.87
C GLY A 172 3.77 18.79 10.66
N TYR A 173 4.45 17.98 11.47
CA TYR A 173 3.84 16.81 12.10
C TYR A 173 2.63 17.16 12.98
N HIS A 174 1.46 16.67 12.61
CA HIS A 174 0.14 16.89 13.24
C HIS A 174 -0.29 18.36 13.33
N GLU A 175 0.31 19.24 12.50
CA GLU A 175 -0.17 20.60 12.41
C GLU A 175 -1.62 20.62 11.88
N SER A 176 -2.39 21.60 12.35
CA SER A 176 -3.76 21.84 11.93
C SER A 176 -3.88 23.15 11.19
N SER A 177 -4.98 23.36 10.47
CA SER A 177 -5.29 24.64 9.85
C SER A 177 -5.30 25.77 10.91
N PRO A 178 -4.72 26.96 10.62
CA PRO A 178 -4.25 27.41 9.30
C PRO A 178 -2.78 27.14 8.98
N PHE A 179 -2.01 26.49 9.85
CA PHE A 179 -0.59 26.21 9.60
C PHE A 179 -0.40 25.11 8.56
N THR A 180 -1.24 24.06 8.55
CA THR A 180 -1.38 23.16 7.39
C THR A 180 -2.38 23.77 6.39
N LYS A 181 -2.01 23.84 5.11
CA LYS A 181 -2.83 24.48 4.07
C LYS A 181 -3.85 23.51 3.45
N TRP A 182 -3.55 22.21 3.47
CA TRP A 182 -4.28 21.20 2.72
C TRP A 182 -5.10 20.25 3.59
N GLU A 183 -5.44 20.67 4.81
CA GLU A 183 -6.28 19.89 5.72
C GLU A 183 -7.65 19.56 5.11
N GLU A 184 -8.28 20.50 4.40
CA GLU A 184 -9.60 20.27 3.79
C GLU A 184 -9.50 19.26 2.63
N LEU A 185 -8.50 19.37 1.75
CA LEU A 185 -8.22 18.36 0.72
C LEU A 185 -8.04 16.97 1.34
N ARG A 186 -7.26 16.87 2.44
CA ARG A 186 -7.04 15.62 3.18
C ARG A 186 -8.35 15.05 3.73
N ARG A 187 -9.20 15.89 4.33
CA ARG A 187 -10.51 15.49 4.88
C ARG A 187 -11.48 15.02 3.80
N GLU A 188 -11.58 15.75 2.68
CA GLU A 188 -12.38 15.34 1.53
C GLU A 188 -11.86 14.02 0.93
N THR A 189 -10.54 13.85 0.85
CA THR A 189 -9.94 12.58 0.40
C THR A 189 -10.37 11.41 1.26
N MET A 190 -10.34 11.55 2.59
CA MET A 190 -10.78 10.49 3.51
C MET A 190 -12.24 10.10 3.27
N LEU A 191 -13.11 11.08 3.12
CA LEU A 191 -14.54 10.85 2.87
C LEU A 191 -14.76 10.22 1.49
N ALA A 192 -14.06 10.66 0.46
CA ALA A 192 -14.15 10.10 -0.88
C ALA A 192 -13.66 8.64 -0.90
N ILE A 193 -12.50 8.34 -0.30
CA ILE A 193 -12.01 6.96 -0.18
C ILE A 193 -13.02 6.09 0.58
N ALA A 194 -13.58 6.58 1.68
CA ALA A 194 -14.58 5.83 2.44
C ALA A 194 -15.89 5.61 1.65
N SER A 195 -16.30 6.56 0.80
CA SER A 195 -17.49 6.43 -0.04
C SER A 195 -17.34 5.39 -1.15
N VAL A 196 -16.11 5.12 -1.58
CA VAL A 196 -15.80 4.10 -2.60
C VAL A 196 -15.38 2.75 -1.99
N GLY A 197 -15.61 2.56 -0.69
CA GLY A 197 -15.40 1.30 0.01
C GLY A 197 -14.08 1.18 0.76
N GLY A 198 -13.25 2.24 0.78
CA GLY A 198 -11.99 2.24 1.54
C GLY A 198 -12.21 2.30 3.05
N ASN A 199 -11.44 1.52 3.77
CA ASN A 199 -11.56 1.39 5.23
C ASN A 199 -10.52 2.28 5.94
N ILE A 200 -10.84 3.57 6.10
CA ILE A 200 -9.93 4.59 6.64
C ILE A 200 -9.89 4.56 8.17
N LYS A 201 -8.69 4.69 8.73
CA LYS A 201 -8.44 4.81 10.16
C LYS A 201 -8.39 6.28 10.58
N TYR A 202 -7.43 7.04 10.08
CA TYR A 202 -7.28 8.50 10.23
C TYR A 202 -6.31 9.05 9.19
N ALA A 203 -6.10 10.38 9.19
CA ALA A 203 -5.08 11.05 8.41
C ALA A 203 -4.57 12.28 9.17
N HIS A 204 -3.34 12.70 8.87
CA HIS A 204 -2.71 13.86 9.46
C HIS A 204 -1.68 14.49 8.51
N SER A 205 -1.20 15.69 8.83
CA SER A 205 0.00 16.26 8.23
C SER A 205 1.24 15.58 8.78
N GLU A 206 2.21 15.29 7.93
CA GLU A 206 3.49 14.69 8.27
C GLU A 206 4.60 15.74 8.47
N VAL A 207 5.79 15.28 8.91
CA VAL A 207 6.89 16.15 9.29
C VAL A 207 7.38 17.01 8.11
N GLY A 208 7.26 16.50 6.88
CA GLY A 208 7.80 17.12 5.69
C GLY A 208 7.04 18.36 5.26
N ASN A 209 7.58 19.54 5.54
CA ASN A 209 7.16 20.76 4.89
C ASN A 209 8.38 21.62 4.58
N PHE A 210 8.43 22.21 3.41
CA PHE A 210 9.54 23.06 2.96
C PHE A 210 9.14 23.83 1.70
N THR A 211 10.00 24.77 1.30
CA THR A 211 9.80 25.60 0.11
C THR A 211 10.98 25.45 -0.84
N VAL A 212 10.71 25.30 -2.13
CA VAL A 212 11.71 25.38 -3.21
C VAL A 212 11.26 26.43 -4.21
N GLY A 213 12.00 27.52 -4.34
CA GLY A 213 11.61 28.63 -5.19
C GLY A 213 10.27 29.25 -4.75
N ASN A 214 9.28 29.24 -5.64
CA ASN A 214 7.92 29.75 -5.36
C ASN A 214 6.92 28.62 -5.03
N LEU A 215 7.40 27.39 -4.83
CA LEU A 215 6.55 26.25 -4.49
C LEU A 215 6.71 25.86 -3.02
N GLU A 216 5.59 25.54 -2.41
CA GLU A 216 5.46 24.97 -1.07
C GLU A 216 5.11 23.48 -1.16
N TYR A 217 5.79 22.69 -0.35
CA TYR A 217 5.64 21.24 -0.26
C TYR A 217 5.13 20.90 1.14
N GLU A 218 3.94 20.30 1.23
CA GLU A 218 3.33 19.89 2.49
C GLU A 218 3.07 18.39 2.46
N GLN A 219 3.72 17.65 3.36
CA GLN A 219 3.55 16.20 3.48
C GLN A 219 2.33 15.85 4.32
N ASN A 220 1.60 14.85 3.86
CA ASN A 220 0.42 14.31 4.52
C ASN A 220 0.47 12.78 4.49
N GLU A 221 -0.25 12.14 5.42
CA GLU A 221 -0.39 10.70 5.52
C GLU A 221 -1.85 10.29 5.72
N ILE A 222 -2.24 9.21 5.07
CA ILE A 222 -3.53 8.54 5.29
C ILE A 222 -3.25 7.11 5.76
N GLU A 223 -3.74 6.77 6.96
CA GLU A 223 -3.73 5.41 7.47
C GLU A 223 -5.06 4.69 7.21
N PHE A 224 -4.95 3.49 6.65
CA PHE A 224 -6.07 2.56 6.48
C PHE A 224 -6.27 1.70 7.72
N LYS A 225 -7.39 0.98 7.81
CA LYS A 225 -7.59 -0.07 8.82
C LYS A 225 -7.17 -1.42 8.24
N PRO A 226 -6.73 -2.36 9.07
CA PRO A 226 -6.47 -3.72 8.62
C PRO A 226 -7.68 -4.31 7.91
N SER A 227 -7.42 -4.87 6.74
CA SER A 227 -8.42 -5.51 5.87
C SER A 227 -7.82 -6.77 5.25
N PRO A 228 -8.64 -7.72 4.75
CA PRO A 228 -8.13 -8.82 3.95
C PRO A 228 -7.20 -8.31 2.85
N ILE A 229 -6.11 -8.99 2.61
CA ILE A 229 -4.98 -8.46 1.85
C ILE A 229 -5.35 -8.00 0.42
N GLU A 230 -6.25 -8.71 -0.26
CA GLU A 230 -6.71 -8.34 -1.60
C GLU A 230 -7.53 -7.04 -1.57
N ASP A 231 -8.40 -6.88 -0.55
CA ASP A 231 -9.18 -5.67 -0.36
C ASP A 231 -8.29 -4.47 0.03
N ALA A 232 -7.27 -4.72 0.84
CA ALA A 232 -6.29 -3.69 1.20
C ALA A 232 -5.49 -3.19 -0.01
N ALA A 233 -5.11 -4.09 -0.94
CA ALA A 233 -4.46 -3.71 -2.19
C ALA A 233 -5.38 -2.83 -3.05
N ASP A 234 -6.62 -3.24 -3.25
CA ASP A 234 -7.62 -2.49 -4.00
C ASP A 234 -7.81 -1.09 -3.41
N GLN A 235 -7.95 -0.98 -2.09
CA GLN A 235 -8.15 0.29 -1.37
C GLN A 235 -6.98 1.25 -1.53
N LEU A 236 -5.74 0.76 -1.47
CA LEU A 236 -4.53 1.59 -1.64
C LEU A 236 -4.44 2.15 -3.06
N ILE A 237 -4.73 1.34 -4.08
CA ILE A 237 -4.71 1.79 -5.49
C ILE A 237 -5.82 2.81 -5.74
N ILE A 238 -7.03 2.54 -5.26
CA ILE A 238 -8.15 3.49 -5.33
C ILE A 238 -7.80 4.77 -4.56
N GLY A 239 -7.21 4.67 -3.38
CA GLY A 239 -6.79 5.81 -2.57
C GLY A 239 -5.84 6.75 -3.31
N LYS A 240 -4.86 6.20 -4.02
CA LYS A 240 -3.94 6.99 -4.87
C LYS A 240 -4.67 7.69 -6.02
N TRP A 241 -5.63 7.01 -6.65
CA TRP A 241 -6.48 7.61 -7.69
C TRP A 241 -7.37 8.73 -7.14
N VAL A 242 -8.01 8.52 -6.00
CA VAL A 242 -8.84 9.54 -5.31
C VAL A 242 -8.03 10.78 -4.99
N LEU A 243 -6.84 10.62 -4.40
CA LEU A 243 -5.92 11.71 -4.09
C LEU A 243 -5.58 12.55 -5.32
N ARG A 244 -5.19 11.90 -6.42
CA ARG A 244 -4.87 12.61 -7.67
C ARG A 244 -6.07 13.33 -8.27
N SER A 245 -7.27 12.72 -8.20
CA SER A 245 -8.50 13.29 -8.74
C SER A 245 -8.92 14.53 -7.95
N LEU A 246 -8.82 14.51 -6.62
CA LEU A 246 -9.07 15.68 -5.78
C LEU A 246 -8.02 16.76 -5.97
N ALA A 247 -6.74 16.42 -6.01
CA ALA A 247 -5.67 17.38 -6.27
C ALA A 247 -5.92 18.16 -7.58
N HIS A 248 -6.34 17.45 -8.63
CA HIS A 248 -6.71 18.07 -9.88
C HIS A 248 -7.87 19.09 -9.73
N ARG A 249 -8.91 18.75 -8.95
CA ARG A 249 -10.02 19.67 -8.67
C ARG A 249 -9.59 20.90 -7.86
N TYR A 250 -8.65 20.74 -6.94
CA TYR A 250 -8.09 21.82 -6.14
C TYR A 250 -7.03 22.67 -6.89
N GLY A 251 -6.64 22.26 -8.12
CA GLY A 251 -5.62 22.94 -8.89
C GLY A 251 -4.21 22.82 -8.32
N VAL A 252 -3.93 21.75 -7.57
CA VAL A 252 -2.63 21.44 -6.99
C VAL A 252 -2.08 20.12 -7.51
N THR A 253 -0.80 19.86 -7.26
CA THR A 253 -0.18 18.58 -7.61
C THR A 253 0.02 17.72 -6.37
N ILE A 254 -0.26 16.43 -6.51
CA ILE A 254 0.12 15.41 -5.53
C ILE A 254 1.20 14.51 -6.12
N THR A 255 2.21 14.21 -5.30
CA THR A 255 3.23 13.23 -5.65
C THR A 255 3.43 12.20 -4.55
N PHE A 256 3.63 10.95 -4.98
CA PHE A 256 4.05 9.83 -4.16
C PHE A 256 5.55 9.53 -4.33
N SER A 257 6.28 10.43 -4.97
CA SER A 257 7.72 10.27 -5.16
C SER A 257 8.43 10.05 -3.82
N PRO A 258 9.24 9.00 -3.69
CA PRO A 258 9.88 8.63 -2.43
C PRO A 258 10.77 9.73 -1.84
N LYS A 259 11.34 10.56 -2.69
CA LYS A 259 12.21 11.68 -2.30
C LYS A 259 12.03 12.84 -3.24
N ILE A 260 11.88 14.04 -2.70
CA ILE A 260 11.77 15.29 -3.47
C ILE A 260 13.13 16.00 -3.54
N THR A 261 13.80 16.13 -2.40
CA THR A 261 15.13 16.77 -2.32
C THR A 261 15.93 16.22 -1.15
N VAL A 262 17.24 16.48 -1.15
CA VAL A 262 18.15 16.05 -0.08
C VAL A 262 17.85 16.78 1.23
N GLY A 263 18.03 16.10 2.36
CA GLY A 263 17.88 16.69 3.69
C GLY A 263 16.45 17.00 4.12
N LYS A 264 15.46 16.65 3.30
CA LYS A 264 14.02 16.74 3.64
C LYS A 264 13.40 15.37 3.77
N ALA A 265 12.29 15.26 4.49
CA ALA A 265 11.58 13.99 4.66
C ALA A 265 11.20 13.36 3.32
N GLY A 266 11.38 12.06 3.22
CA GLY A 266 10.88 11.25 2.11
C GLY A 266 9.48 10.73 2.39
N SER A 267 8.76 10.25 1.37
CA SER A 267 7.45 9.65 1.51
C SER A 267 7.54 8.13 1.47
N GLY A 268 7.01 7.47 2.50
CA GLY A 268 6.91 6.03 2.64
C GLY A 268 5.54 5.48 2.27
N LEU A 269 5.49 4.17 2.19
CA LEU A 269 4.28 3.36 2.22
C LEU A 269 4.53 2.24 3.24
N HIS A 270 4.34 2.53 4.52
CA HIS A 270 4.53 1.53 5.54
C HIS A 270 3.40 0.51 5.50
N ILE A 271 3.75 -0.77 5.53
CA ILE A 271 2.75 -1.85 5.50
C ILE A 271 2.69 -2.52 6.86
N HIS A 272 1.58 -2.36 7.53
CA HIS A 272 1.26 -3.09 8.75
C HIS A 272 0.58 -4.41 8.41
N THR A 273 1.01 -5.46 9.06
CA THR A 273 0.49 -6.82 8.84
C THR A 273 0.01 -7.43 10.12
N ARG A 274 -1.01 -8.28 10.03
CA ARG A 274 -1.43 -9.17 11.10
C ARG A 274 -1.91 -10.50 10.55
N LEU A 275 -1.65 -11.56 11.31
CA LEU A 275 -2.13 -12.90 11.01
C LEU A 275 -3.35 -13.21 11.87
N MET A 276 -4.37 -13.77 11.23
CA MET A 276 -5.65 -14.08 11.86
C MET A 276 -5.87 -15.59 11.82
N LYS A 277 -6.43 -16.13 12.89
CA LYS A 277 -6.88 -17.51 12.96
C LYS A 277 -8.31 -17.54 13.51
N ASP A 278 -9.22 -18.12 12.76
CA ASP A 278 -10.64 -18.22 13.14
C ASP A 278 -11.26 -16.87 13.58
N GLY A 279 -10.83 -15.77 12.91
CA GLY A 279 -11.28 -14.41 13.20
C GLY A 279 -10.54 -13.70 14.34
N GLU A 280 -9.59 -14.39 15.02
CA GLU A 280 -8.82 -13.82 16.12
C GLU A 280 -7.40 -13.43 15.67
N ASN A 281 -6.90 -12.31 16.17
CA ASN A 281 -5.54 -11.84 15.92
C ASN A 281 -4.52 -12.67 16.72
N VAL A 282 -3.64 -13.38 16.03
CA VAL A 282 -2.63 -14.26 16.66
C VAL A 282 -1.26 -13.60 16.79
N MET A 283 -1.15 -12.28 16.62
CA MET A 283 0.12 -11.55 16.77
C MET A 283 0.54 -11.39 18.23
N ILE A 284 -0.39 -11.51 19.18
CA ILE A 284 -0.15 -11.41 20.62
C ILE A 284 -0.56 -12.71 21.31
N GLU A 285 0.28 -13.15 22.23
CA GLU A 285 0.01 -14.27 23.13
C GLU A 285 0.48 -13.90 24.54
N ASN A 286 -0.37 -14.09 25.55
CA ASN A 286 -0.07 -13.73 26.96
C ASN A 286 0.46 -12.29 27.15
N GLY A 287 -0.08 -11.33 26.38
CA GLY A 287 0.29 -9.92 26.45
C GLY A 287 1.63 -9.55 25.80
N MET A 288 2.29 -10.50 25.14
CA MET A 288 3.57 -10.32 24.43
C MET A 288 3.43 -10.65 22.94
N ILE A 289 4.38 -10.19 22.14
CA ILE A 289 4.46 -10.58 20.73
C ILE A 289 4.61 -12.10 20.60
N SER A 290 3.74 -12.73 19.84
CA SER A 290 3.66 -14.20 19.73
C SER A 290 4.83 -14.79 18.92
N ASP A 291 5.06 -16.09 19.07
CA ASP A 291 6.00 -16.81 18.22
C ASP A 291 5.56 -16.83 16.75
N THR A 292 4.26 -16.83 16.49
CA THR A 292 3.69 -16.68 15.12
C THR A 292 4.11 -15.36 14.51
N ALA A 293 3.98 -14.25 15.24
CA ALA A 293 4.44 -12.94 14.80
C ALA A 293 5.96 -12.88 14.58
N LYS A 294 6.75 -13.42 15.50
CA LYS A 294 8.22 -13.48 15.36
C LYS A 294 8.66 -14.29 14.14
N LYS A 295 7.96 -15.38 13.82
CA LYS A 295 8.22 -16.15 12.59
C LYS A 295 7.91 -15.36 11.34
N ALA A 296 6.79 -14.63 11.28
CA ALA A 296 6.48 -13.75 10.18
C ALA A 296 7.55 -12.65 10.02
N ILE A 297 7.97 -12.01 11.12
CA ILE A 297 9.06 -11.04 11.15
C ILE A 297 10.34 -11.64 10.56
N ALA A 298 10.71 -12.85 10.97
CA ALA A 298 11.87 -13.55 10.42
C ALA A 298 11.77 -13.72 8.89
N GLY A 299 10.58 -14.03 8.38
CA GLY A 299 10.33 -14.11 6.95
C GLY A 299 10.52 -12.79 6.24
N TYR A 300 9.95 -11.69 6.78
CA TYR A 300 10.13 -10.35 6.22
C TYR A 300 11.61 -9.96 6.15
N LEU A 301 12.37 -10.22 7.20
CA LEU A 301 13.79 -9.89 7.22
C LEU A 301 14.61 -10.75 6.27
N ARG A 302 14.27 -12.04 6.08
CA ARG A 302 14.96 -12.93 5.13
C ARG A 302 14.81 -12.49 3.68
N LEU A 303 13.63 -12.00 3.31
CA LEU A 303 13.33 -11.56 1.96
C LEU A 303 13.39 -10.03 1.81
N ALA A 304 13.82 -9.29 2.84
CA ALA A 304 13.81 -7.83 2.84
C ALA A 304 14.50 -7.23 1.61
N SER A 305 15.66 -7.77 1.22
CA SER A 305 16.43 -7.28 0.07
C SER A 305 15.69 -7.47 -1.25
N SER A 306 15.05 -8.61 -1.47
CA SER A 306 14.27 -8.86 -2.69
C SER A 306 12.91 -8.17 -2.70
N LEU A 307 12.31 -7.93 -1.51
CA LEU A 307 11.05 -7.20 -1.38
C LEU A 307 11.17 -5.75 -1.87
N THR A 308 12.36 -5.14 -1.87
CA THR A 308 12.59 -3.82 -2.45
C THR A 308 12.31 -3.77 -3.95
N ALA A 309 12.40 -4.90 -4.66
CA ALA A 309 12.06 -4.97 -6.09
C ALA A 309 10.58 -4.69 -6.38
N PHE A 310 9.70 -4.92 -5.40
CA PHE A 310 8.28 -4.64 -5.50
C PHE A 310 7.89 -3.34 -4.80
N GLY A 311 8.61 -2.99 -3.71
CA GLY A 311 8.26 -1.89 -2.82
C GLY A 311 9.01 -0.57 -3.09
N ASN A 312 10.10 -0.60 -3.86
CA ASN A 312 11.00 0.53 -4.09
C ASN A 312 11.45 0.52 -5.56
N THR A 313 10.52 0.81 -6.46
CA THR A 313 10.58 0.43 -7.88
C THR A 313 11.25 1.44 -8.80
N ASN A 314 11.75 2.55 -8.28
CA ASN A 314 12.46 3.55 -9.09
C ASN A 314 13.68 4.15 -8.36
N PRO A 315 14.62 4.76 -9.08
CA PRO A 315 15.87 5.26 -8.50
C PRO A 315 15.70 6.25 -7.33
N THR A 316 14.59 7.02 -7.26
CA THR A 316 14.36 7.98 -6.18
C THR A 316 14.11 7.32 -4.83
N SER A 317 13.67 6.06 -4.81
CA SER A 317 13.51 5.23 -3.61
C SER A 317 14.83 5.12 -2.82
N TYR A 318 15.93 5.01 -3.53
CA TYR A 318 17.26 4.81 -2.93
C TYR A 318 17.91 6.11 -2.47
N PHE A 319 17.31 7.26 -2.74
CA PHE A 319 17.61 8.55 -2.08
C PHE A 319 16.80 8.76 -0.81
N ARG A 320 15.70 8.01 -0.61
CA ARG A 320 14.98 7.90 0.67
C ARG A 320 15.65 6.89 1.61
N LEU A 321 16.00 5.70 1.10
CA LEU A 321 16.65 4.62 1.85
C LEU A 321 18.13 4.93 2.08
N VAL A 322 18.43 5.91 2.94
CA VAL A 322 19.79 6.33 3.28
C VAL A 322 20.01 6.32 4.80
N PRO A 323 21.24 6.03 5.27
CA PRO A 323 21.54 6.01 6.70
C PRO A 323 21.24 7.36 7.39
N HIS A 324 20.86 7.31 8.65
CA HIS A 324 20.59 8.48 9.51
C HIS A 324 19.43 9.36 9.05
N GLN A 325 18.49 8.80 8.28
CA GLN A 325 17.20 9.41 7.96
C GLN A 325 16.05 8.52 8.44
N GLU A 326 14.81 8.94 8.24
CA GLU A 326 13.63 8.27 8.77
C GLU A 326 13.41 6.85 8.21
N ALA A 327 13.90 6.59 6.98
CA ALA A 327 13.77 5.30 6.34
C ALA A 327 14.87 4.33 6.81
N PRO A 328 14.52 3.07 7.15
CA PRO A 328 15.47 2.08 7.61
C PRO A 328 16.34 1.57 6.46
N THR A 329 17.63 1.30 6.74
CA THR A 329 18.55 0.67 5.80
C THR A 329 19.10 -0.67 6.28
N ASN A 330 19.04 -0.92 7.60
CA ASN A 330 19.54 -2.13 8.22
C ASN A 330 18.43 -3.17 8.40
N ILE A 331 18.72 -4.43 8.08
CA ILE A 331 17.78 -5.55 8.16
C ILE A 331 17.71 -6.04 9.61
N CYS A 332 16.80 -5.45 10.39
CA CYS A 332 16.57 -5.77 11.78
C CYS A 332 15.12 -5.44 12.20
N TRP A 333 14.76 -5.87 13.41
CA TRP A 333 13.43 -5.58 13.96
C TRP A 333 13.53 -5.19 15.45
N GLY A 334 12.49 -4.52 15.96
CA GLY A 334 12.43 -4.16 17.38
C GLY A 334 11.06 -3.65 17.81
N ASP A 335 10.87 -3.66 19.14
CA ASP A 335 9.67 -3.15 19.78
C ASP A 335 9.75 -1.63 19.93
N ARG A 336 8.74 -0.90 19.43
CA ARG A 336 8.60 0.55 19.56
C ARG A 336 9.79 1.36 19.02
N ASN A 337 10.72 0.72 18.36
CA ASN A 337 11.92 1.32 17.81
C ASN A 337 11.68 1.81 16.37
N ARG A 338 11.82 3.12 16.13
CA ARG A 338 11.61 3.73 14.80
C ARG A 338 12.83 3.61 13.88
N SER A 339 13.97 3.17 14.38
CA SER A 339 15.21 3.03 13.59
C SER A 339 15.32 1.70 12.86
N VAL A 340 14.45 0.72 13.12
CA VAL A 340 14.49 -0.62 12.55
C VAL A 340 13.63 -0.79 11.30
N LEU A 341 13.92 -1.81 10.49
CA LEU A 341 13.18 -2.13 9.27
C LEU A 341 11.79 -2.68 9.56
N VAL A 342 11.71 -3.62 10.50
CA VAL A 342 10.44 -4.21 10.94
C VAL A 342 10.17 -3.78 12.37
N ARG A 343 9.13 -2.98 12.56
CA ARG A 343 8.77 -2.42 13.86
C ARG A 343 7.53 -3.11 14.41
N VAL A 344 7.56 -3.42 15.71
CA VAL A 344 6.35 -3.74 16.47
C VAL A 344 5.87 -2.44 17.13
N PRO A 345 4.76 -1.84 16.68
CA PRO A 345 4.25 -0.62 17.27
C PRO A 345 3.79 -0.83 18.72
N LEU A 346 3.66 0.27 19.48
CA LEU A 346 3.06 0.24 20.79
C LEU A 346 1.63 -0.32 20.71
N GLY A 347 1.40 -1.45 21.36
CA GLY A 347 0.09 -2.09 21.44
C GLY A 347 -0.74 -1.62 22.64
N TRP A 348 -1.98 -2.10 22.69
CA TRP A 348 -2.91 -1.85 23.80
C TRP A 348 -2.97 -3.02 24.80
N THR A 349 -1.83 -3.64 25.10
CA THR A 349 -1.75 -4.78 26.01
C THR A 349 -1.45 -4.32 27.46
N GLY A 350 -2.20 -4.81 28.43
CA GLY A 350 -1.94 -4.56 29.85
C GLY A 350 -2.04 -3.10 30.31
N ILE A 351 -2.70 -2.24 29.54
CA ILE A 351 -2.86 -0.82 29.85
C ILE A 351 -4.08 -0.59 30.76
N LYS A 352 -3.97 0.42 31.63
CA LYS A 352 -5.11 0.92 32.40
C LYS A 352 -6.14 1.58 31.49
N ASN A 353 -7.39 1.66 31.94
CA ASN A 353 -8.44 2.35 31.19
C ASN A 353 -8.19 3.86 31.13
N MET A 354 -7.50 4.29 30.09
CA MET A 354 -7.14 5.70 29.88
C MET A 354 -8.38 6.58 29.64
N MET A 355 -9.44 6.01 29.07
CA MET A 355 -10.69 6.73 28.77
C MET A 355 -11.34 7.23 30.06
N VAL A 356 -11.44 6.39 31.08
CA VAL A 356 -11.97 6.79 32.41
C VAL A 356 -11.10 7.84 33.05
N ASN A 357 -9.77 7.72 32.97
CA ASN A 357 -8.84 8.71 33.50
C ASN A 357 -9.00 10.09 32.86
N ALA A 358 -9.24 10.10 31.55
CA ALA A 358 -9.45 11.36 30.80
C ALA A 358 -10.86 11.94 30.94
N ASN A 359 -11.85 11.10 31.25
CA ASN A 359 -13.28 11.47 31.29
C ASN A 359 -13.93 10.98 32.61
N PRO A 360 -13.95 11.81 33.66
CA PRO A 360 -14.37 11.38 35.00
C PRO A 360 -15.83 10.89 35.14
N LEU A 361 -16.67 11.15 34.14
CA LEU A 361 -18.08 10.69 34.12
C LEU A 361 -18.24 9.30 33.48
N GLU A 362 -17.16 8.76 32.85
CA GLU A 362 -17.19 7.46 32.19
C GLU A 362 -16.90 6.32 33.17
N LYS A 363 -17.40 5.14 32.84
CA LYS A 363 -17.15 3.91 33.58
C LYS A 363 -16.21 3.00 32.83
N ASP A 364 -15.43 2.21 33.56
CA ASP A 364 -14.60 1.15 32.96
C ASP A 364 -15.47 0.16 32.18
N ASN A 365 -14.98 -0.27 31.04
CA ASN A 365 -15.70 -1.17 30.14
C ASN A 365 -15.03 -2.56 29.98
N ASP A 366 -13.98 -2.85 30.75
CA ASP A 366 -13.23 -4.13 30.75
C ASP A 366 -12.85 -4.65 29.35
N LYS A 367 -12.78 -3.74 28.35
CA LYS A 367 -12.57 -4.13 26.96
C LYS A 367 -11.09 -4.35 26.65
N ASP A 368 -10.76 -5.52 26.12
CA ASP A 368 -9.43 -5.81 25.59
C ASP A 368 -9.25 -5.21 24.19
N TYR A 369 -8.16 -4.48 24.00
CA TYR A 369 -7.78 -3.87 22.72
C TYR A 369 -6.51 -4.49 22.11
N SER A 370 -6.00 -5.60 22.65
CA SER A 370 -4.80 -6.30 22.17
C SER A 370 -4.95 -6.79 20.73
N SER A 371 -6.19 -7.06 20.29
CA SER A 371 -6.52 -7.43 18.90
C SER A 371 -6.12 -6.40 17.84
N LYS A 372 -5.74 -5.17 18.25
CA LYS A 372 -5.24 -4.11 17.35
C LYS A 372 -3.76 -4.25 17.00
N GLN A 373 -3.02 -5.19 17.61
CA GLN A 373 -1.58 -5.33 17.36
C GLN A 373 -1.27 -5.71 15.93
N THR A 374 -0.30 -5.04 15.35
CA THR A 374 0.27 -5.29 14.02
C THR A 374 1.79 -5.36 14.08
N VAL A 375 2.41 -5.73 12.97
CA VAL A 375 3.84 -5.60 12.69
C VAL A 375 4.00 -4.73 11.46
N GLU A 376 4.88 -3.74 11.51
CA GLU A 376 5.08 -2.71 10.49
C GLU A 376 6.35 -2.99 9.68
N PHE A 377 6.22 -3.11 8.35
CA PHE A 377 7.33 -3.20 7.41
C PHE A 377 7.54 -1.82 6.75
N ARG A 378 8.71 -1.19 6.94
CA ARG A 378 8.90 0.26 6.78
C ARG A 378 9.67 0.68 5.53
N CYS A 379 10.27 -0.22 4.76
CA CYS A 379 11.06 0.20 3.61
C CYS A 379 10.27 0.61 2.36
N PRO A 380 9.06 0.07 2.07
CA PRO A 380 8.35 0.44 0.85
C PRO A 380 8.00 1.93 0.78
N ASP A 381 7.76 2.40 -0.41
CA ASP A 381 7.35 3.79 -0.69
C ASP A 381 6.24 3.86 -1.73
N GLY A 382 5.82 5.08 -2.05
CA GLY A 382 4.70 5.30 -2.96
C GLY A 382 4.93 4.88 -4.42
N SER A 383 6.15 4.47 -4.79
CA SER A 383 6.44 3.91 -6.12
C SER A 383 6.06 2.43 -6.25
N ALA A 384 5.74 1.76 -5.15
CA ALA A 384 5.49 0.33 -5.09
C ALA A 384 4.44 -0.14 -6.10
N ASP A 385 4.68 -1.31 -6.73
CA ASP A 385 3.59 -2.13 -7.23
C ASP A 385 2.88 -2.76 -6.03
N ILE A 386 1.72 -2.22 -5.71
CA ILE A 386 1.00 -2.57 -4.48
C ILE A 386 0.63 -4.04 -4.43
N TYR A 387 0.11 -4.62 -5.53
CA TYR A 387 -0.26 -6.03 -5.55
C TYR A 387 0.96 -6.95 -5.41
N LEU A 388 2.04 -6.66 -6.13
CA LEU A 388 3.25 -7.50 -6.07
C LEU A 388 4.00 -7.33 -4.74
N LEU A 389 4.01 -6.11 -4.16
CA LEU A 389 4.55 -5.89 -2.82
C LEU A 389 3.82 -6.73 -1.77
N LEU A 390 2.48 -6.70 -1.78
CA LEU A 390 1.69 -7.45 -0.82
C LEU A 390 1.78 -8.96 -1.07
N ALA A 391 1.86 -9.40 -2.33
CA ALA A 391 2.15 -10.79 -2.68
C ALA A 391 3.52 -11.22 -2.13
N GLY A 392 4.55 -10.41 -2.32
CA GLY A 392 5.89 -10.66 -1.80
C GLY A 392 5.94 -10.74 -0.27
N LEU A 393 5.24 -9.83 0.43
CA LEU A 393 5.12 -9.88 1.89
C LEU A 393 4.38 -11.14 2.37
N THR A 394 3.37 -11.60 1.62
CA THR A 394 2.66 -12.84 1.92
C THR A 394 3.57 -14.05 1.76
N VAL A 395 4.36 -14.10 0.68
CA VAL A 395 5.40 -15.12 0.49
C VAL A 395 6.41 -15.09 1.64
N ALA A 396 6.87 -13.90 2.02
CA ALA A 396 7.82 -13.73 3.11
C ALA A 396 7.26 -14.24 4.45
N ALA A 397 6.00 -13.88 4.78
CA ALA A 397 5.32 -14.39 5.97
C ALA A 397 5.27 -15.93 5.96
N ARG A 398 4.86 -16.55 4.86
CA ARG A 398 4.81 -18.00 4.68
C ARG A 398 6.19 -18.63 4.88
N VAL A 399 7.23 -18.11 4.22
CA VAL A 399 8.61 -18.58 4.37
C VAL A 399 9.05 -18.55 5.84
N GLY A 400 8.76 -17.48 6.54
CA GLY A 400 9.06 -17.35 7.96
C GLY A 400 8.30 -18.34 8.84
N LEU A 401 7.03 -18.59 8.55
CA LEU A 401 6.20 -19.54 9.29
C LEU A 401 6.63 -21.00 9.07
N GLU A 402 7.11 -21.36 7.88
CA GLU A 402 7.54 -22.71 7.52
C GLU A 402 8.98 -23.02 7.98
N ALA A 403 9.87 -22.03 8.08
CA ALA A 403 11.26 -22.24 8.41
C ALA A 403 11.44 -22.61 9.89
N LYS A 404 12.24 -23.68 10.14
CA LYS A 404 12.44 -24.25 11.48
C LYS A 404 13.26 -23.33 12.41
N ASP A 405 14.16 -22.53 11.84
CA ASP A 405 15.08 -21.64 12.56
C ASP A 405 14.60 -20.18 12.66
N SER A 406 13.32 -19.92 12.35
CA SER A 406 12.77 -18.56 12.32
C SER A 406 12.83 -17.84 13.67
N LEU A 407 12.60 -18.54 14.78
CA LEU A 407 12.68 -17.93 16.10
C LEU A 407 14.11 -17.55 16.46
N ASP A 408 15.10 -18.41 16.15
CA ASP A 408 16.52 -18.12 16.35
C ASP A 408 16.97 -16.94 15.48
N PHE A 409 16.49 -16.89 14.23
CA PHE A 409 16.78 -15.79 13.33
C PHE A 409 16.14 -14.47 13.81
N ALA A 410 14.90 -14.50 14.25
CA ALA A 410 14.24 -13.34 14.84
C ALA A 410 14.99 -12.84 16.09
N HIS A 411 15.44 -13.75 16.95
CA HIS A 411 16.23 -13.38 18.13
C HIS A 411 17.57 -12.71 17.76
N LYS A 412 18.28 -13.22 16.76
CA LYS A 412 19.57 -12.67 16.31
C LYS A 412 19.45 -11.28 15.68
N THR A 413 18.31 -10.99 15.04
CA THR A 413 18.05 -9.73 14.33
C THR A 413 17.26 -8.71 15.16
N TYR A 414 16.97 -9.03 16.42
CA TYR A 414 16.30 -8.11 17.35
C TYR A 414 17.23 -6.99 17.82
N VAL A 415 16.70 -5.76 17.81
CA VAL A 415 17.42 -4.55 18.23
C VAL A 415 16.56 -3.73 19.17
N ASP A 416 17.04 -3.55 20.39
CA ASP A 416 16.40 -2.83 21.49
C ASP A 416 16.92 -1.40 21.71
N VAL A 417 17.89 -0.97 20.88
CA VAL A 417 18.56 0.33 20.97
C VAL A 417 18.35 1.14 19.70
N ASN A 418 18.52 2.46 19.78
CA ASN A 418 18.55 3.31 18.59
C ASN A 418 19.84 3.04 17.80
N ILE A 419 19.70 2.47 16.59
CA ILE A 419 20.84 2.11 15.74
C ILE A 419 21.56 3.32 15.14
N PHE A 420 21.02 4.52 15.29
CA PHE A 420 21.66 5.76 14.79
C PHE A 420 22.59 6.40 15.82
N ASP A 421 22.65 5.90 17.04
CA ASP A 421 23.55 6.38 18.08
C ASP A 421 24.95 5.77 17.91
N ASP A 422 25.98 6.62 17.93
CA ASP A 422 27.38 6.21 17.70
C ASP A 422 27.87 5.12 18.66
N GLU A 423 27.29 5.02 19.86
CA GLU A 423 27.61 4.01 20.88
C GLU A 423 27.23 2.58 20.43
N HIS A 424 26.36 2.43 19.42
CA HIS A 424 25.85 1.14 18.93
C HIS A 424 26.39 0.74 17.55
N LYS A 425 27.44 1.42 17.08
CA LYS A 425 28.02 1.21 15.76
C LYS A 425 28.40 -0.24 15.47
N ASP A 426 29.03 -0.91 16.44
CA ASP A 426 29.44 -2.31 16.28
C ASP A 426 28.27 -3.25 16.03
N LYS A 427 27.11 -2.99 16.66
CA LYS A 427 25.87 -3.74 16.44
C LYS A 427 25.32 -3.49 15.04
N VAL A 428 25.34 -2.25 14.59
CA VAL A 428 24.89 -1.82 13.26
C VAL A 428 25.75 -2.43 12.16
N ASP A 429 27.06 -2.42 12.31
CA ASP A 429 28.03 -2.96 11.33
C ASP A 429 27.89 -4.48 11.15
N SER A 430 27.27 -5.18 12.10
CA SER A 430 26.98 -6.61 12.04
C SER A 430 25.69 -6.96 11.30
N LEU A 431 24.81 -5.98 11.03
CA LEU A 431 23.52 -6.17 10.38
C LEU A 431 23.67 -6.14 8.86
N ALA A 432 22.92 -7.01 8.18
CA ALA A 432 22.77 -6.92 6.74
C ALA A 432 22.03 -5.61 6.36
N GLN A 433 22.28 -5.13 5.14
CA GLN A 433 21.69 -3.88 4.64
C GLN A 433 20.80 -4.12 3.43
N LEU A 434 19.83 -3.24 3.24
CA LEU A 434 19.00 -3.20 2.04
C LEU A 434 19.82 -2.80 0.81
N PRO A 435 19.37 -3.17 -0.40
CA PRO A 435 19.92 -2.68 -1.66
C PRO A 435 20.01 -1.15 -1.71
N VAL A 436 20.92 -0.65 -2.51
CA VAL A 436 21.18 0.80 -2.66
C VAL A 436 20.81 1.36 -4.03
N SER A 437 20.27 0.51 -4.89
CA SER A 437 19.81 0.85 -6.25
C SER A 437 18.73 -0.13 -6.72
N CYS A 438 17.97 0.25 -7.76
CA CYS A 438 17.06 -0.67 -8.46
C CYS A 438 17.83 -1.88 -9.03
N TRP A 439 19.05 -1.64 -9.52
CA TRP A 439 19.91 -2.71 -10.03
C TRP A 439 20.21 -3.77 -8.96
N ASP A 440 20.65 -3.33 -7.78
CA ASP A 440 20.97 -4.26 -6.68
C ASP A 440 19.72 -4.99 -6.18
N SER A 441 18.58 -4.29 -6.15
CA SER A 441 17.30 -4.87 -5.80
C SER A 441 16.89 -5.99 -6.77
N ALA A 442 17.09 -5.77 -8.07
CA ALA A 442 16.86 -6.78 -9.09
C ALA A 442 17.78 -8.00 -8.92
N ASP A 443 19.06 -7.77 -8.60
CA ASP A 443 20.02 -8.86 -8.35
C ASP A 443 19.62 -9.69 -7.09
N GLU A 444 19.06 -9.05 -6.05
CA GLU A 444 18.56 -9.73 -4.86
C GLU A 444 17.26 -10.52 -5.15
N LEU A 445 16.36 -9.98 -5.98
CA LEU A 445 15.18 -10.71 -6.43
C LEU A 445 15.57 -11.97 -7.20
N ASP A 446 16.53 -11.86 -8.12
CA ASP A 446 17.03 -12.99 -8.91
C ASP A 446 17.64 -14.10 -8.03
N LYS A 447 18.44 -13.72 -7.03
CA LYS A 447 19.02 -14.68 -6.05
C LYS A 447 17.97 -15.42 -5.22
N GLN A 448 16.83 -14.81 -4.97
CA GLN A 448 15.79 -15.35 -4.10
C GLN A 448 14.54 -15.81 -4.87
N ARG A 449 14.59 -15.83 -6.23
CA ARG A 449 13.45 -16.13 -7.09
C ARG A 449 12.73 -17.42 -6.75
N ASP A 450 13.46 -18.48 -6.34
CA ASP A 450 12.88 -19.78 -5.98
C ASP A 450 11.83 -19.64 -4.88
N LYS A 451 11.96 -18.68 -3.94
CA LYS A 451 11.02 -18.47 -2.86
C LYS A 451 9.68 -17.91 -3.35
N TYR A 452 9.72 -17.12 -4.40
CA TYR A 452 8.55 -16.53 -5.03
C TYR A 452 7.86 -17.49 -5.99
N LEU A 453 8.62 -18.39 -6.64
CA LEU A 453 8.09 -19.43 -7.53
C LEU A 453 7.48 -20.61 -6.78
N GLU A 454 7.81 -20.82 -5.49
CA GLU A 454 7.21 -21.89 -4.67
C GLU A 454 5.67 -21.78 -4.68
N TYR A 455 5.00 -22.92 -4.89
CA TYR A 455 3.53 -23.05 -4.96
C TYR A 455 2.88 -22.30 -6.12
N ASP A 456 3.62 -22.05 -7.20
CA ASP A 456 3.19 -21.34 -8.40
C ASP A 456 2.65 -19.93 -8.10
N VAL A 457 3.17 -19.26 -7.04
CA VAL A 457 2.69 -17.91 -6.64
C VAL A 457 3.09 -16.87 -7.67
N PHE A 458 4.38 -16.70 -7.92
CA PHE A 458 4.87 -15.91 -9.05
C PHE A 458 5.22 -16.85 -10.20
N ASN A 459 5.25 -16.34 -11.42
CA ASN A 459 5.80 -17.04 -12.56
C ASN A 459 7.13 -16.41 -13.01
N GLU A 460 7.93 -17.17 -13.79
CA GLU A 460 9.24 -16.73 -14.29
C GLU A 460 9.12 -15.44 -15.11
N MET A 461 8.13 -15.36 -16.01
CA MET A 461 7.92 -14.21 -16.89
C MET A 461 7.74 -12.91 -16.10
N THR A 462 6.95 -12.94 -15.03
CA THR A 462 6.72 -11.77 -14.16
C THR A 462 8.01 -11.37 -13.43
N ILE A 463 8.75 -12.32 -12.87
CA ILE A 463 10.02 -12.05 -12.16
C ILE A 463 11.06 -11.49 -13.14
N ASP A 464 11.22 -12.11 -14.29
CA ASP A 464 12.17 -11.65 -15.32
C ASP A 464 11.82 -10.25 -15.83
N GLY A 465 10.55 -9.97 -16.07
CA GLY A 465 10.07 -8.64 -16.47
C GLY A 465 10.35 -7.56 -15.43
N ILE A 466 10.19 -7.86 -14.13
CA ILE A 466 10.51 -6.94 -13.05
C ILE A 466 12.03 -6.69 -12.99
N ILE A 467 12.85 -7.74 -13.07
CA ILE A 467 14.31 -7.65 -13.09
C ILE A 467 14.79 -6.79 -14.26
N GLU A 468 14.26 -7.04 -15.46
CA GLU A 468 14.60 -6.27 -16.66
C GLU A 468 14.20 -4.80 -16.51
N SER A 469 12.99 -4.52 -16.03
CA SER A 469 12.49 -3.17 -15.77
C SER A 469 13.40 -2.41 -14.79
N LEU A 470 13.73 -3.00 -13.64
CA LEU A 470 14.59 -2.38 -12.63
C LEU A 470 16.01 -2.13 -13.16
N LYS A 471 16.60 -3.09 -13.90
CA LYS A 471 17.93 -2.95 -14.50
C LYS A 471 17.96 -1.94 -15.64
N SER A 472 16.83 -1.65 -16.27
CA SER A 472 16.72 -0.66 -17.35
C SER A 472 17.09 0.75 -16.92
N TYR A 473 16.94 1.07 -15.62
CA TYR A 473 17.34 2.38 -15.04
C TYR A 473 18.84 2.60 -15.04
N LYS A 474 19.67 1.53 -15.07
CA LYS A 474 21.15 1.59 -15.06
C LYS A 474 21.71 2.41 -13.88
N ASP A 475 21.04 2.33 -12.74
CA ASP A 475 21.23 3.19 -11.57
C ASP A 475 22.22 2.65 -10.53
N LYS A 476 22.98 1.60 -10.86
CA LYS A 476 23.89 0.91 -9.92
C LYS A 476 24.81 1.85 -9.14
N ASN A 477 25.29 2.91 -9.80
CA ASN A 477 26.21 3.89 -9.22
C ASN A 477 25.58 5.27 -9.04
N ILE A 478 24.26 5.41 -9.13
CA ILE A 478 23.56 6.70 -9.20
C ILE A 478 23.85 7.60 -8.01
N ARG A 479 24.00 7.04 -6.81
CA ARG A 479 24.34 7.80 -5.60
C ARG A 479 25.73 8.46 -5.71
N ALA A 480 26.72 7.74 -6.26
CA ALA A 480 28.07 8.27 -6.45
C ALA A 480 28.11 9.33 -7.56
N GLU A 481 27.29 9.15 -8.62
CA GLU A 481 27.23 10.04 -9.76
C GLU A 481 26.49 11.36 -9.46
N ILE A 482 25.41 11.28 -8.69
CA ILE A 482 24.59 12.45 -8.33
C ILE A 482 25.08 13.09 -7.04
N GLY A 483 25.49 12.28 -6.04
CA GLY A 483 25.91 12.80 -4.72
C GLY A 483 24.80 13.61 -4.06
N ASN A 484 25.17 14.78 -3.55
CA ASN A 484 24.25 15.76 -2.96
C ASN A 484 23.93 16.94 -3.90
N ASP A 485 24.09 16.76 -5.21
CA ASP A 485 23.79 17.77 -6.22
C ASP A 485 22.27 17.95 -6.36
N GLU A 486 21.74 19.01 -5.78
CA GLU A 486 20.30 19.28 -5.73
C GLU A 486 19.66 19.38 -7.12
N GLU A 487 20.34 19.98 -8.11
CA GLU A 487 19.79 20.12 -9.47
C GLU A 487 19.66 18.76 -10.15
N LYS A 488 20.63 17.86 -9.99
CA LYS A 488 20.58 16.50 -10.53
C LYS A 488 19.51 15.67 -9.83
N ILE A 489 19.33 15.85 -8.52
CA ILE A 489 18.30 15.15 -7.76
C ILE A 489 16.91 15.61 -8.20
N LEU A 490 16.67 16.91 -8.32
CA LEU A 490 15.41 17.45 -8.83
C LEU A 490 15.12 16.94 -10.26
N SER A 491 16.13 16.95 -11.14
CA SER A 491 15.99 16.39 -12.51
C SER A 491 15.68 14.90 -12.53
N LEU A 492 16.17 14.13 -11.56
CA LEU A 492 15.80 12.72 -11.41
C LEU A 492 14.37 12.58 -10.90
N VAL A 493 14.01 13.35 -9.87
CA VAL A 493 12.66 13.34 -9.29
C VAL A 493 11.60 13.69 -10.32
N ASP A 494 11.85 14.69 -11.17
CA ASP A 494 10.92 15.09 -12.24
C ASP A 494 10.52 13.94 -13.16
N LYS A 495 11.41 12.99 -13.42
CA LYS A 495 11.13 11.79 -14.23
C LYS A 495 10.16 10.82 -13.55
N PHE A 496 10.15 10.79 -12.22
CA PHE A 496 9.36 9.87 -11.39
C PHE A 496 8.32 10.60 -10.54
N TYR A 497 8.07 11.86 -10.82
CA TYR A 497 7.18 12.71 -10.03
C TYR A 497 5.76 12.16 -9.89
N HIS A 498 5.29 11.46 -10.92
CA HIS A 498 3.97 10.84 -10.97
C HIS A 498 4.02 9.30 -10.86
N CYS A 499 5.04 8.75 -10.19
CA CYS A 499 5.16 7.32 -9.97
C CYS A 499 4.00 6.75 -9.15
N GLY A 500 3.69 5.47 -9.36
CA GLY A 500 2.76 4.66 -8.58
C GLY A 500 1.27 4.88 -8.84
#